data_6ebe50274021e09c4139ea4de64d0ae2
#
_entry.id   6ebe50274021e09c4139ea4de64d0ae2
#
_cell.length_a   1.000
_cell.length_b   1.000
_cell.length_c   1.000
_cell.angle_alpha   90.00
_cell.angle_beta   90.00
_cell.angle_gamma   90.00
#
_symmetry.space_group_name_H-M   'P 1'
#
loop_
_entity.id
_entity.type
_entity.pdbx_description
1 polymer ?
#
loop_
_entity_poly.entity_id
_entity_poly.type
_entity_poly.pdbx_seq_one_letter_code
_entity_poly.pdbx_strand_id
1 'polypeptide(L)'
;MGDEDETPFSAADSLRLIEEQRSTTQRSLTPDPRLLYWPWGIAWLVGFGLLFLRFGPNGRVFVDMPVWLPLSTLYFLMIVAFVVSGVAGARASRHMSGVSSLTGALYGWSWFLGFAGFIALAVRLSPHLSDEWNGLLWAAGSIGVVGLMYLNGGAIWRSRDLFVLGLWITAVNILGVIVGPGWHSLIISLGAGAAMIISGTFAHLKPGRWF
;
A
#
# COMPACT_ATOMS: atom_id res chain seq x y z
N MET A 1 58.35 23.50 -12.34
CA MET A 1 57.27 23.37 -11.33
C MET A 1 56.01 23.63 -12.14
N GLY A 2 55.40 22.51 -12.57
CA GLY A 2 54.35 22.57 -13.57
C GLY A 2 53.06 23.05 -12.98
N ASP A 3 52.42 24.04 -13.61
CA ASP A 3 51.00 24.29 -13.50
C ASP A 3 50.29 23.06 -14.09
N GLU A 4 49.68 22.26 -13.24
CA GLU A 4 48.74 21.23 -13.70
C GLU A 4 47.55 21.99 -14.32
N ASP A 5 47.41 21.85 -15.63
CA ASP A 5 46.27 22.30 -16.43
C ASP A 5 45.00 21.68 -15.90
N GLU A 6 44.42 22.26 -14.85
CA GLU A 6 43.04 21.97 -14.48
C GLU A 6 42.12 22.50 -15.58
N THR A 7 41.86 21.65 -16.55
CA THR A 7 40.82 21.95 -17.56
C THR A 7 39.50 22.21 -16.81
N PRO A 8 38.92 23.40 -16.90
CA PRO A 8 37.71 23.73 -16.21
C PRO A 8 36.59 22.77 -16.62
N PHE A 9 35.93 22.15 -15.65
CA PHE A 9 34.78 21.29 -15.89
C PHE A 9 33.80 22.00 -16.83
N SER A 10 33.43 21.31 -17.92
CA SER A 10 32.46 21.88 -18.85
C SER A 10 31.08 21.93 -18.15
N ALA A 11 30.22 22.89 -18.54
CA ALA A 11 28.86 22.97 -18.03
C ALA A 11 28.10 21.66 -18.26
N ALA A 12 28.40 20.92 -19.32
CA ALA A 12 27.83 19.61 -19.62
C ALA A 12 28.29 18.52 -18.59
N ASP A 13 29.57 18.53 -18.21
CA ASP A 13 30.11 17.60 -17.23
C ASP A 13 29.54 17.89 -15.83
N SER A 14 29.39 19.17 -15.50
CA SER A 14 28.76 19.59 -14.23
C SER A 14 27.30 19.13 -14.16
N LEU A 15 26.51 19.29 -15.22
CA LEU A 15 25.14 18.82 -15.30
C LEU A 15 25.05 17.29 -15.19
N ARG A 16 25.97 16.57 -15.84
CA ARG A 16 26.04 15.11 -15.78
C ARG A 16 26.34 14.62 -14.36
N LEU A 17 27.31 15.24 -13.68
CA LEU A 17 27.63 14.93 -12.29
C LEU A 17 26.46 15.21 -11.34
N ILE A 18 25.75 16.32 -11.52
CA ILE A 18 24.56 16.66 -10.74
C ILE A 18 23.47 15.60 -10.94
N GLU A 19 23.23 15.18 -12.18
CA GLU A 19 22.23 14.15 -12.49
C GLU A 19 22.63 12.76 -11.94
N GLU A 20 23.91 12.39 -12.04
CA GLU A 20 24.44 11.15 -11.45
C GLU A 20 24.33 11.17 -9.92
N GLN A 21 24.70 12.27 -9.27
CA GLN A 21 24.53 12.42 -7.81
C GLN A 21 23.08 12.40 -7.38
N ARG A 22 22.21 13.09 -8.13
CA ARG A 22 20.77 13.10 -7.89
C ARG A 22 20.18 11.70 -7.99
N SER A 23 20.50 10.95 -9.04
CA SER A 23 20.02 9.59 -9.25
C SER A 23 20.51 8.63 -8.16
N THR A 24 21.78 8.76 -7.74
CA THR A 24 22.37 7.95 -6.67
C THR A 24 21.73 8.26 -5.33
N THR A 25 21.56 9.52 -5.00
CA THR A 25 20.89 9.96 -3.76
C THR A 25 19.42 9.49 -3.75
N GLN A 26 18.71 9.64 -4.85
CA GLN A 26 17.33 9.20 -4.97
C GLN A 26 17.18 7.68 -4.79
N ARG A 27 18.09 6.88 -5.36
CA ARG A 27 18.11 5.42 -5.15
C ARG A 27 18.39 5.03 -3.70
N SER A 28 19.29 5.73 -3.01
CA SER A 28 19.62 5.45 -1.61
C SER A 28 18.50 5.83 -0.63
N LEU A 29 17.64 6.80 -1.00
CA LEU A 29 16.51 7.26 -0.20
C LEU A 29 15.21 6.50 -0.48
N THR A 30 15.16 5.68 -1.54
CA THR A 30 13.95 4.93 -1.91
C THR A 30 14.01 3.54 -1.30
N PRO A 31 13.04 3.16 -0.44
CA PRO A 31 12.97 1.80 0.09
C PRO A 31 12.74 0.79 -1.05
N ASP A 32 13.21 -0.46 -0.86
CA ASP A 32 12.90 -1.53 -1.82
C ASP A 32 11.36 -1.67 -1.96
N PRO A 33 10.81 -1.48 -3.17
CA PRO A 33 9.37 -1.54 -3.39
C PRO A 33 8.74 -2.86 -2.95
N ARG A 34 9.51 -3.97 -3.00
CA ARG A 34 9.03 -5.28 -2.56
C ARG A 34 8.69 -5.27 -1.07
N LEU A 35 9.49 -4.60 -0.23
CA LEU A 35 9.24 -4.50 1.21
C LEU A 35 8.02 -3.64 1.53
N LEU A 36 7.62 -2.76 0.60
CA LEU A 36 6.44 -1.91 0.76
C LEU A 36 5.15 -2.57 0.25
N TYR A 37 5.22 -3.40 -0.79
CA TYR A 37 4.01 -3.92 -1.44
C TYR A 37 3.77 -5.41 -1.19
N TRP A 38 4.81 -6.27 -1.21
CA TRP A 38 4.62 -7.72 -1.08
C TRP A 38 4.00 -8.15 0.24
N PRO A 39 4.44 -7.65 1.41
CA PRO A 39 3.83 -8.06 2.67
C PRO A 39 2.33 -7.79 2.72
N TRP A 40 1.89 -6.63 2.23
CA TRP A 40 0.48 -6.26 2.15
C TRP A 40 -0.27 -7.10 1.12
N GLY A 41 0.33 -7.31 -0.06
CA GLY A 41 -0.24 -8.16 -1.10
C GLY A 41 -0.44 -9.59 -0.63
N ILE A 42 0.53 -10.18 0.07
CA ILE A 42 0.42 -11.52 0.67
C ILE A 42 -0.64 -11.54 1.77
N ALA A 43 -0.66 -10.53 2.64
CA ALA A 43 -1.66 -10.42 3.71
C ALA A 43 -3.09 -10.40 3.14
N TRP A 44 -3.32 -9.63 2.08
CA TRP A 44 -4.63 -9.56 1.44
C TRP A 44 -4.96 -10.81 0.63
N LEU A 45 -4.01 -11.33 -0.14
CA LEU A 45 -4.22 -12.54 -0.93
C LEU A 45 -4.61 -13.72 -0.04
N VAL A 46 -3.84 -13.96 1.01
CA VAL A 46 -4.06 -15.09 1.93
C VAL A 46 -5.24 -14.81 2.85
N GLY A 47 -5.26 -13.66 3.53
CA GLY A 47 -6.26 -13.35 4.54
C GLY A 47 -7.68 -13.27 3.97
N PHE A 48 -7.88 -12.50 2.89
CA PHE A 48 -9.18 -12.42 2.22
C PHE A 48 -9.53 -13.72 1.48
N GLY A 49 -8.54 -14.47 0.99
CA GLY A 49 -8.75 -15.80 0.42
C GLY A 49 -9.33 -16.78 1.46
N LEU A 50 -8.78 -16.82 2.67
CA LEU A 50 -9.31 -17.62 3.78
C LEU A 50 -10.70 -17.16 4.21
N LEU A 51 -10.95 -15.84 4.26
CA LEU A 51 -12.29 -15.30 4.53
C LEU A 51 -13.29 -15.78 3.50
N PHE A 52 -12.96 -15.76 2.20
CA PHE A 52 -13.84 -16.30 1.16
C PHE A 52 -14.09 -17.79 1.34
N LEU A 53 -13.07 -18.57 1.62
CA LEU A 53 -13.19 -20.03 1.77
C LEU A 53 -14.05 -20.41 2.97
N ARG A 54 -14.05 -19.63 4.05
CA ARG A 54 -14.83 -19.91 5.26
C ARG A 54 -16.19 -19.22 5.26
N PHE A 55 -16.28 -18.00 4.74
CA PHE A 55 -17.47 -17.15 4.72
C PHE A 55 -17.84 -16.75 3.30
N GLY A 56 -18.04 -17.75 2.44
CA GLY A 56 -18.40 -17.52 1.05
C GLY A 56 -19.80 -16.92 0.89
N PRO A 57 -20.19 -16.60 -0.36
CA PRO A 57 -21.47 -15.97 -0.64
C PRO A 57 -22.64 -16.84 -0.17
N ASN A 58 -23.71 -16.18 0.29
CA ASN A 58 -24.93 -16.83 0.83
C ASN A 58 -24.66 -17.83 1.96
N GLY A 59 -23.67 -17.55 2.80
CA GLY A 59 -23.30 -18.41 3.94
C GLY A 59 -22.61 -19.72 3.54
N ARG A 60 -22.17 -19.84 2.28
CA ARG A 60 -21.50 -21.07 1.79
C ARG A 60 -20.12 -21.24 2.41
N VAL A 61 -19.87 -22.39 3.01
CA VAL A 61 -18.56 -22.79 3.52
C VAL A 61 -17.90 -23.68 2.46
N PHE A 62 -16.79 -23.20 1.87
CA PHE A 62 -16.02 -23.99 0.90
C PHE A 62 -14.99 -24.89 1.60
N VAL A 63 -14.38 -24.37 2.68
CA VAL A 63 -13.43 -25.12 3.50
C VAL A 63 -13.84 -24.97 4.96
N ASP A 64 -14.07 -26.09 5.63
CA ASP A 64 -14.36 -26.07 7.05
C ASP A 64 -13.07 -25.87 7.85
N MET A 65 -13.04 -24.76 8.56
CA MET A 65 -11.92 -24.35 9.40
C MET A 65 -12.47 -23.57 10.62
N PRO A 66 -11.70 -23.44 11.71
CA PRO A 66 -12.11 -22.63 12.85
C PRO A 66 -12.51 -21.22 12.45
N VAL A 67 -13.63 -20.72 12.97
CA VAL A 67 -14.20 -19.40 12.62
C VAL A 67 -13.22 -18.25 12.83
N TRP A 68 -12.37 -18.36 13.84
CA TRP A 68 -11.37 -17.34 14.18
C TRP A 68 -10.14 -17.33 13.23
N LEU A 69 -9.86 -18.46 12.55
CA LEU A 69 -8.62 -18.64 11.79
C LEU A 69 -8.43 -17.63 10.64
N PRO A 70 -9.42 -17.36 9.77
CA PRO A 70 -9.25 -16.42 8.68
C PRO A 70 -8.91 -15.02 9.15
N LEU A 71 -9.65 -14.53 10.15
CA LEU A 71 -9.49 -13.17 10.64
C LEU A 71 -8.18 -12.99 11.42
N SER A 72 -7.82 -13.95 12.27
CA SER A 72 -6.52 -13.90 12.97
C SER A 72 -5.34 -13.99 12.03
N THR A 73 -5.43 -14.82 10.97
CA THR A 73 -4.38 -14.88 9.94
C THR A 73 -4.25 -13.56 9.19
N LEU A 74 -5.37 -12.95 8.80
CA LEU A 74 -5.36 -11.63 8.15
C LEU A 74 -4.68 -10.58 9.04
N TYR A 75 -5.10 -10.45 10.29
CA TYR A 75 -4.50 -9.46 11.20
C TYR A 75 -3.04 -9.74 11.50
N PHE A 76 -2.66 -11.00 11.71
CA PHE A 76 -1.26 -11.36 11.91
C PHE A 76 -0.39 -10.94 10.72
N LEU A 77 -0.79 -11.27 9.49
CA LEU A 77 -0.07 -10.91 8.28
C LEU A 77 -0.05 -9.38 8.07
N MET A 78 -1.12 -8.67 8.42
CA MET A 78 -1.15 -7.20 8.37
C MET A 78 -0.19 -6.57 9.38
N ILE A 79 -0.06 -7.12 10.59
CA ILE A 79 0.92 -6.66 11.57
C ILE A 79 2.34 -6.87 11.03
N VAL A 80 2.63 -8.04 10.46
CA VAL A 80 3.92 -8.32 9.81
C VAL A 80 4.18 -7.32 8.68
N ALA A 81 3.18 -7.08 7.82
CA ALA A 81 3.30 -6.13 6.72
C ALA A 81 3.56 -4.70 7.23
N PHE A 82 2.87 -4.29 8.28
CA PHE A 82 3.06 -2.98 8.91
C PHE A 82 4.48 -2.83 9.48
N VAL A 83 4.98 -3.83 10.19
CA VAL A 83 6.33 -3.81 10.75
C VAL A 83 7.38 -3.77 9.64
N VAL A 84 7.27 -4.63 8.62
CA VAL A 84 8.23 -4.69 7.52
C VAL A 84 8.25 -3.38 6.74
N SER A 85 7.09 -2.87 6.31
CA SER A 85 7.00 -1.63 5.56
C SER A 85 7.36 -0.41 6.42
N GLY A 86 7.01 -0.41 7.70
CA GLY A 86 7.37 0.63 8.65
C GLY A 86 8.89 0.73 8.88
N VAL A 87 9.57 -0.41 9.06
CA VAL A 87 11.04 -0.44 9.20
C VAL A 87 11.71 0.01 7.91
N ALA A 88 11.22 -0.44 6.75
CA ALA A 88 11.75 -0.03 5.45
C ALA A 88 11.58 1.49 5.23
N GLY A 89 10.40 2.03 5.51
CA GLY A 89 10.12 3.47 5.43
C GLY A 89 10.93 4.29 6.43
N ALA A 90 11.03 3.85 7.69
CA ALA A 90 11.81 4.54 8.71
C ALA A 90 13.32 4.60 8.39
N ARG A 91 13.86 3.54 7.77
CA ARG A 91 15.26 3.55 7.31
C ARG A 91 15.49 4.55 6.18
N ALA A 92 14.58 4.62 5.21
CA ALA A 92 14.66 5.58 4.11
C ALA A 92 14.51 7.03 4.58
N SER A 93 13.60 7.29 5.54
CA SER A 93 13.32 8.64 6.03
C SER A 93 14.38 9.21 6.98
N ARG A 94 15.34 8.42 7.48
CA ARG A 94 16.41 8.92 8.37
C ARG A 94 17.27 10.02 7.75
N HIS A 95 17.32 10.10 6.44
CA HIS A 95 18.08 11.09 5.69
C HIS A 95 17.22 12.22 5.10
N MET A 96 15.92 12.21 5.43
CA MET A 96 14.98 13.24 4.97
C MET A 96 14.82 14.33 6.03
N SER A 97 14.86 15.59 5.61
CA SER A 97 14.65 16.75 6.49
C SER A 97 13.83 17.84 5.79
N GLY A 98 13.29 18.77 6.56
CA GLY A 98 12.59 19.94 6.03
C GLY A 98 11.16 19.63 5.52
N VAL A 99 10.79 20.24 4.40
CA VAL A 99 9.41 20.18 3.84
C VAL A 99 8.95 18.75 3.57
N SER A 100 9.84 17.87 3.12
CA SER A 100 9.52 16.45 2.87
C SER A 100 9.14 15.70 4.15
N SER A 101 9.77 16.03 5.28
CA SER A 101 9.45 15.43 6.57
C SER A 101 8.07 15.86 7.06
N LEU A 102 7.73 17.16 6.92
CA LEU A 102 6.40 17.66 7.27
C LEU A 102 5.31 17.01 6.40
N THR A 103 5.50 16.93 5.09
CA THR A 103 4.55 16.30 4.17
C THR A 103 4.31 14.84 4.56
N GLY A 104 5.38 14.09 4.88
CA GLY A 104 5.28 12.71 5.35
C GLY A 104 4.50 12.59 6.66
N ALA A 105 4.74 13.49 7.61
CA ALA A 105 4.03 13.52 8.89
C ALA A 105 2.53 13.81 8.70
N LEU A 106 2.17 14.82 7.89
CA LEU A 106 0.78 15.15 7.59
C LEU A 106 0.07 14.01 6.87
N TYR A 107 0.74 13.34 5.95
CA TYR A 107 0.21 12.15 5.30
C TYR A 107 0.01 10.99 6.28
N GLY A 108 0.94 10.78 7.22
CA GLY A 108 0.78 9.80 8.29
C GLY A 108 -0.42 10.10 9.19
N TRP A 109 -0.64 11.37 9.55
CA TRP A 109 -1.85 11.78 10.27
C TRP A 109 -3.13 11.55 9.47
N SER A 110 -3.10 11.74 8.16
CA SER A 110 -4.27 11.47 7.28
C SER A 110 -4.65 9.99 7.31
N TRP A 111 -3.68 9.07 7.33
CA TRP A 111 -3.93 7.65 7.52
C TRP A 111 -4.60 7.37 8.87
N PHE A 112 -4.02 7.90 9.95
CA PHE A 112 -4.54 7.70 11.29
C PHE A 112 -5.97 8.21 11.42
N LEU A 113 -6.23 9.45 11.01
CA LEU A 113 -7.56 10.05 11.09
C LEU A 113 -8.58 9.39 10.16
N GLY A 114 -8.16 8.97 8.97
CA GLY A 114 -9.01 8.21 8.04
C GLY A 114 -9.48 6.89 8.65
N PHE A 115 -8.57 6.12 9.23
CA PHE A 115 -8.95 4.87 9.92
C PHE A 115 -9.74 5.14 11.21
N ALA A 116 -9.37 6.13 12.01
CA ALA A 116 -10.08 6.46 13.24
C ALA A 116 -11.55 6.84 12.94
N GLY A 117 -11.77 7.69 11.92
CA GLY A 117 -13.12 8.06 11.49
C GLY A 117 -13.92 6.87 10.97
N PHE A 118 -13.29 6.04 10.12
CA PHE A 118 -13.93 4.83 9.63
C PHE A 118 -14.27 3.85 10.78
N ILE A 119 -13.35 3.58 11.70
CA ILE A 119 -13.57 2.69 12.85
C ILE A 119 -14.71 3.20 13.71
N ALA A 120 -14.76 4.51 14.01
CA ALA A 120 -15.84 5.09 14.81
C ALA A 120 -17.21 4.86 14.14
N LEU A 121 -17.30 5.07 12.82
CA LEU A 121 -18.49 4.79 12.04
C LEU A 121 -18.85 3.30 12.05
N ALA A 122 -17.88 2.43 11.77
CA ALA A 122 -18.08 0.99 11.69
C ALA A 122 -18.56 0.42 13.04
N VAL A 123 -17.92 0.80 14.13
CA VAL A 123 -18.35 0.39 15.49
C VAL A 123 -19.80 0.81 15.79
N ARG A 124 -20.18 2.02 15.36
CA ARG A 124 -21.55 2.52 15.58
C ARG A 124 -22.60 1.78 14.75
N LEU A 125 -22.25 1.37 13.52
CA LEU A 125 -23.16 0.70 12.60
C LEU A 125 -23.22 -0.82 12.83
N SER A 126 -22.14 -1.44 13.25
CA SER A 126 -22.01 -2.90 13.43
C SER A 126 -23.17 -3.56 14.16
N PRO A 127 -23.72 -3.01 15.29
CA PRO A 127 -24.81 -3.64 16.00
C PRO A 127 -26.14 -3.68 15.23
N HIS A 128 -26.24 -2.95 14.14
CA HIS A 128 -27.46 -2.83 13.33
C HIS A 128 -27.41 -3.67 12.03
N LEU A 129 -26.29 -4.37 11.79
CA LEU A 129 -26.06 -5.15 10.59
C LEU A 129 -26.03 -6.65 10.91
N SER A 130 -26.44 -7.47 9.92
CA SER A 130 -26.15 -8.92 9.99
C SER A 130 -24.65 -9.17 9.85
N ASP A 131 -24.18 -10.34 10.28
CA ASP A 131 -22.76 -10.71 10.28
C ASP A 131 -22.12 -10.55 8.89
N GLU A 132 -22.83 -10.92 7.81
CA GLU A 132 -22.35 -10.79 6.43
C GLU A 132 -22.14 -9.32 6.04
N TRP A 133 -23.12 -8.45 6.32
CA TRP A 133 -23.05 -7.03 6.01
C TRP A 133 -22.07 -6.30 6.92
N ASN A 134 -21.96 -6.74 8.16
CA ASN A 134 -20.93 -6.23 9.07
C ASN A 134 -19.53 -6.58 8.57
N GLY A 135 -19.31 -7.82 8.14
CA GLY A 135 -18.04 -8.23 7.52
C GLY A 135 -17.71 -7.39 6.28
N LEU A 136 -18.69 -7.13 5.40
CA LEU A 136 -18.53 -6.26 4.23
C LEU A 136 -18.20 -4.82 4.62
N LEU A 137 -18.89 -4.26 5.61
CA LEU A 137 -18.63 -2.89 6.11
C LEU A 137 -17.16 -2.73 6.54
N TRP A 138 -16.67 -3.65 7.40
CA TRP A 138 -15.31 -3.60 7.90
C TRP A 138 -14.28 -3.80 6.80
N ALA A 139 -14.48 -4.76 5.91
CA ALA A 139 -13.59 -5.05 4.80
C ALA A 139 -13.57 -3.90 3.78
N ALA A 140 -14.73 -3.55 3.23
CA ALA A 140 -14.82 -2.56 2.18
C ALA A 140 -14.45 -1.15 2.65
N GLY A 141 -14.84 -0.79 3.87
CA GLY A 141 -14.48 0.51 4.43
C GLY A 141 -12.97 0.63 4.68
N SER A 142 -12.33 -0.40 5.25
CA SER A 142 -10.87 -0.41 5.45
C SER A 142 -10.12 -0.30 4.12
N ILE A 143 -10.50 -1.12 3.12
CA ILE A 143 -9.90 -1.08 1.78
C ILE A 143 -10.18 0.26 1.09
N GLY A 144 -11.36 0.85 1.31
CA GLY A 144 -11.70 2.18 0.80
C GLY A 144 -10.77 3.26 1.34
N VAL A 145 -10.49 3.26 2.64
CA VAL A 145 -9.49 4.18 3.24
C VAL A 145 -8.12 3.97 2.60
N VAL A 146 -7.67 2.72 2.45
CA VAL A 146 -6.38 2.41 1.80
C VAL A 146 -6.36 2.95 0.37
N GLY A 147 -7.37 2.67 -0.45
CA GLY A 147 -7.43 3.15 -1.83
C GLY A 147 -7.34 4.67 -1.94
N LEU A 148 -8.10 5.39 -1.11
CA LEU A 148 -8.05 6.85 -1.04
C LEU A 148 -6.67 7.37 -0.61
N MET A 149 -6.03 6.72 0.36
CA MET A 149 -4.70 7.12 0.79
C MET A 149 -3.65 6.91 -0.31
N TYR A 150 -3.73 5.82 -1.08
CA TYR A 150 -2.85 5.62 -2.23
C TYR A 150 -3.07 6.67 -3.33
N LEU A 151 -4.32 7.03 -3.63
CA LEU A 151 -4.66 8.12 -4.56
C LEU A 151 -4.06 9.45 -4.09
N ASN A 152 -4.27 9.81 -2.81
CA ASN A 152 -3.73 11.02 -2.23
C ASN A 152 -2.19 11.03 -2.21
N GLY A 153 -1.57 9.92 -1.84
CA GLY A 153 -0.12 9.77 -1.91
C GLY A 153 0.41 9.96 -3.34
N GLY A 154 -0.26 9.37 -4.33
CA GLY A 154 0.07 9.55 -5.74
C GLY A 154 -0.01 11.02 -6.17
N ALA A 155 -1.02 11.76 -5.72
CA ALA A 155 -1.17 13.18 -6.00
C ALA A 155 -0.10 14.03 -5.28
N ILE A 156 0.17 13.77 -3.99
CA ILE A 156 1.13 14.51 -3.17
C ILE A 156 2.56 14.37 -3.72
N TRP A 157 2.98 13.14 -4.01
CA TRP A 157 4.33 12.86 -4.52
C TRP A 157 4.43 12.83 -6.04
N ARG A 158 3.34 13.17 -6.75
CA ARG A 158 3.25 13.13 -8.22
C ARG A 158 3.65 11.77 -8.81
N SER A 159 3.41 10.69 -8.05
CA SER A 159 3.71 9.33 -8.46
C SER A 159 2.51 8.72 -9.20
N ARG A 160 2.67 8.53 -10.51
CA ARG A 160 1.63 7.93 -11.36
C ARG A 160 1.29 6.51 -10.92
N ASP A 161 2.29 5.76 -10.49
CA ASP A 161 2.12 4.34 -10.15
C ASP A 161 1.36 4.17 -8.84
N LEU A 162 1.68 5.00 -7.84
CA LEU A 162 0.95 5.03 -6.59
C LEU A 162 -0.51 5.43 -6.84
N PHE A 163 -0.75 6.41 -7.71
CA PHE A 163 -2.08 6.84 -8.11
C PHE A 163 -2.85 5.74 -8.85
N VAL A 164 -2.22 5.09 -9.83
CA VAL A 164 -2.82 3.97 -10.59
C VAL A 164 -3.14 2.79 -9.69
N LEU A 165 -2.25 2.45 -8.75
CA LEU A 165 -2.51 1.40 -7.78
C LEU A 165 -3.68 1.78 -6.86
N GLY A 166 -3.74 3.02 -6.38
CA GLY A 166 -4.88 3.53 -5.59
C GLY A 166 -6.20 3.48 -6.36
N LEU A 167 -6.18 3.87 -7.63
CA LEU A 167 -7.34 3.78 -8.53
C LEU A 167 -7.80 2.34 -8.70
N TRP A 168 -6.86 1.43 -8.93
CA TRP A 168 -7.14 -0.01 -9.08
C TRP A 168 -7.75 -0.61 -7.81
N ILE A 169 -7.12 -0.38 -6.64
CA ILE A 169 -7.64 -0.86 -5.35
C ILE A 169 -9.06 -0.34 -5.12
N THR A 170 -9.30 0.94 -5.37
CA THR A 170 -10.62 1.57 -5.21
C THR A 170 -11.65 0.96 -6.17
N ALA A 171 -11.30 0.77 -7.44
CA ALA A 171 -12.20 0.16 -8.43
C ALA A 171 -12.56 -1.27 -8.07
N VAL A 172 -11.56 -2.08 -7.67
CA VAL A 172 -11.75 -3.47 -7.22
C VAL A 172 -12.61 -3.52 -5.97
N ASN A 173 -12.42 -2.60 -5.02
CA ASN A 173 -13.23 -2.50 -3.82
C ASN A 173 -14.70 -2.16 -4.15
N ILE A 174 -14.93 -1.17 -5.01
CA ILE A 174 -16.28 -0.80 -5.47
C ILE A 174 -16.96 -1.99 -6.16
N LEU A 175 -16.26 -2.68 -7.05
CA LEU A 175 -16.77 -3.89 -7.69
C LEU A 175 -17.17 -4.94 -6.66
N GLY A 176 -16.31 -5.18 -5.66
CA GLY A 176 -16.57 -6.13 -4.58
C GLY A 176 -17.80 -5.75 -3.75
N VAL A 177 -18.00 -4.47 -3.46
CA VAL A 177 -19.19 -3.97 -2.75
C VAL A 177 -20.46 -4.18 -3.59
N ILE A 178 -20.42 -3.90 -4.90
CA ILE A 178 -21.56 -4.10 -5.81
C ILE A 178 -21.96 -5.57 -5.90
N VAL A 179 -20.98 -6.48 -5.97
CA VAL A 179 -21.23 -7.93 -6.04
C VAL A 179 -21.73 -8.47 -4.69
N GLY A 180 -21.32 -7.86 -3.57
CA GLY A 180 -21.87 -8.12 -2.26
C GLY A 180 -21.04 -9.02 -1.35
N PRO A 181 -21.57 -9.34 -0.15
CA PRO A 181 -20.87 -10.12 0.88
C PRO A 181 -20.39 -11.48 0.37
N GLY A 182 -19.27 -11.94 0.89
CA GLY A 182 -18.60 -13.17 0.49
C GLY A 182 -17.79 -13.00 -0.79
N TRP A 183 -18.38 -12.58 -1.89
CA TRP A 183 -17.66 -12.32 -3.16
C TRP A 183 -16.63 -11.18 -3.01
N HIS A 184 -16.95 -10.16 -2.22
CA HIS A 184 -16.00 -9.07 -1.93
C HIS A 184 -14.64 -9.61 -1.50
N SER A 185 -14.62 -10.60 -0.59
CA SER A 185 -13.36 -11.18 -0.10
C SER A 185 -12.54 -11.82 -1.21
N LEU A 186 -13.17 -12.56 -2.14
CA LEU A 186 -12.47 -13.13 -3.28
C LEU A 186 -11.91 -12.06 -4.22
N ILE A 187 -12.73 -11.04 -4.50
CA ILE A 187 -12.37 -9.95 -5.40
C ILE A 187 -11.19 -9.15 -4.83
N ILE A 188 -11.18 -8.87 -3.53
CA ILE A 188 -10.03 -8.20 -2.87
C ILE A 188 -8.80 -9.11 -2.86
N SER A 189 -8.96 -10.39 -2.52
CA SER A 189 -7.85 -11.35 -2.51
C SER A 189 -7.13 -11.36 -3.85
N LEU A 190 -7.85 -11.67 -4.93
CA LEU A 190 -7.26 -11.83 -6.27
C LEU A 190 -7.00 -10.50 -6.97
N GLY A 191 -7.91 -9.53 -6.85
CA GLY A 191 -7.80 -8.25 -7.53
C GLY A 191 -6.81 -7.31 -6.87
N ALA A 192 -6.92 -7.08 -5.58
CA ALA A 192 -6.06 -6.13 -4.87
C ALA A 192 -4.79 -6.78 -4.31
N GLY A 193 -4.89 -7.97 -3.70
CA GLY A 193 -3.74 -8.69 -3.15
C GLY A 193 -2.71 -9.04 -4.23
N ALA A 194 -3.14 -9.68 -5.33
CA ALA A 194 -2.24 -10.00 -6.44
C ALA A 194 -1.68 -8.72 -7.12
N ALA A 195 -2.49 -7.67 -7.28
CA ALA A 195 -2.03 -6.43 -7.89
C ALA A 195 -0.90 -5.77 -7.09
N MET A 196 -0.94 -5.81 -5.76
CA MET A 196 0.16 -5.29 -4.93
C MET A 196 1.45 -6.09 -5.12
N ILE A 197 1.38 -7.42 -5.19
CA ILE A 197 2.54 -8.27 -5.45
C ILE A 197 3.14 -7.96 -6.83
N ILE A 198 2.28 -7.86 -7.84
CA ILE A 198 2.66 -7.53 -9.22
C ILE A 198 3.31 -6.14 -9.27
N SER A 199 2.69 -5.13 -8.65
CA SER A 199 3.21 -3.76 -8.61
C SER A 199 4.59 -3.70 -7.94
N GLY A 200 4.77 -4.37 -6.80
CA GLY A 200 6.06 -4.44 -6.11
C GLY A 200 7.14 -5.12 -6.96
N THR A 201 6.77 -6.15 -7.72
CA THR A 201 7.68 -6.85 -8.63
C THR A 201 8.09 -5.96 -9.81
N PHE A 202 7.12 -5.32 -10.47
CA PHE A 202 7.43 -4.42 -11.58
C PHE A 202 8.26 -3.21 -11.15
N ALA A 203 7.93 -2.61 -10.01
CA ALA A 203 8.69 -1.50 -9.45
C ALA A 203 10.15 -1.88 -9.17
N HIS A 204 10.39 -3.11 -8.71
CA HIS A 204 11.74 -3.62 -8.49
C HIS A 204 12.50 -3.88 -9.79
N LEU A 205 11.85 -4.47 -10.81
CA LEU A 205 12.49 -4.83 -12.08
C LEU A 205 12.79 -3.63 -12.99
N LYS A 206 12.10 -2.50 -12.81
CA LYS A 206 12.27 -1.30 -13.63
C LYS A 206 12.54 -0.07 -12.74
N PRO A 207 13.64 -0.03 -11.99
CA PRO A 207 14.00 1.13 -11.19
C PRO A 207 14.24 2.34 -12.10
N GLY A 208 13.54 3.43 -11.86
CA GLY A 208 13.66 4.68 -12.64
C GLY A 208 12.51 4.98 -13.59
N ARG A 209 11.55 4.06 -13.77
CA ARG A 209 10.30 4.33 -14.49
C ARG A 209 9.14 4.73 -13.57
N TRP A 210 9.36 4.64 -12.25
CA TRP A 210 8.36 4.69 -11.19
C TRP A 210 8.45 5.97 -10.34
N PHE A 211 9.29 6.95 -10.78
CA PHE A 211 9.43 8.25 -10.11
C PHE A 211 9.46 9.39 -11.11
#